data_233327c31352146adf370223a5ed5734
#
_entry.id   233327c31352146adf370223a5ed5734
#
_cell.length_a   1.000
_cell.length_b   1.000
_cell.length_c   1.000
_cell.angle_alpha   90.00
_cell.angle_beta   90.00
_cell.angle_gamma   90.00
#
_symmetry.space_group_name_H-M   'P 1'
#
loop_
_entity.id
_entity.type
_entity.pdbx_description
1 polymer ?
#
loop_
_entity_poly.entity_id
_entity_poly.type
_entity_poly.pdbx_seq_one_letter_code
_entity_poly.pdbx_strand_id
1 'polypeptide(L)'
;MVSAPPQSAAASIARAWLGFTLLLLAHFAVRPLLDTRANVDYLLIGVLFAAVRTRPGLAAVIGLLAGLCVDALVPMAFGAASLAYVVVAFLASRVKAVFFADHVALTGLFVVVGKVVFDILYISTSGGLRGTALGMQLLLWTPVSAALTALVAIVLLTLFRPLYRPGA
;
A
#
# COMPACT_ATOMS: atom_id res chain seq x y z
N MET A 1 28.53 20.13 21.49
CA MET A 1 27.36 19.67 20.72
C MET A 1 27.84 19.37 19.32
N VAL A 2 28.03 18.10 18.98
CA VAL A 2 28.43 17.68 17.62
C VAL A 2 27.15 17.57 16.83
N SER A 3 26.90 18.50 15.91
CA SER A 3 25.80 18.44 14.96
C SER A 3 26.01 17.23 14.03
N ALA A 4 25.09 16.28 14.05
CA ALA A 4 25.12 15.18 13.10
C ALA A 4 25.13 15.73 11.66
N PRO A 5 25.94 15.16 10.75
CA PRO A 5 26.01 15.65 9.38
C PRO A 5 24.64 15.52 8.70
N PRO A 6 24.23 16.48 7.85
CA PRO A 6 22.97 16.40 7.13
C PRO A 6 22.97 15.13 6.29
N GLN A 7 21.99 14.25 6.55
CA GLN A 7 21.84 13.05 5.75
C GLN A 7 21.59 13.47 4.31
N SER A 8 22.45 13.02 3.40
CA SER A 8 22.33 13.36 1.98
C SER A 8 20.96 12.93 1.44
N ALA A 9 20.33 13.77 0.63
CA ALA A 9 19.04 13.46 -0.01
C ALA A 9 19.07 12.08 -0.73
N ALA A 10 20.23 11.70 -1.25
CA ALA A 10 20.49 10.40 -1.85
C ALA A 10 20.28 9.23 -0.86
N ALA A 11 20.72 9.37 0.39
CA ALA A 11 20.56 8.30 1.39
C ALA A 11 19.08 8.12 1.82
N SER A 12 18.30 9.19 1.85
CA SER A 12 16.86 9.10 2.16
C SER A 12 16.08 8.45 1.01
N ILE A 13 16.42 8.77 -0.22
CA ILE A 13 15.84 8.17 -1.43
C ILE A 13 16.21 6.68 -1.49
N ALA A 14 17.48 6.33 -1.27
CA ALA A 14 17.93 4.93 -1.27
C ALA A 14 17.21 4.08 -0.22
N ARG A 15 17.00 4.61 1.01
CA ARG A 15 16.23 3.90 2.05
C ARG A 15 14.76 3.72 1.67
N ALA A 16 14.14 4.72 1.04
CA ALA A 16 12.77 4.62 0.57
C ALA A 16 12.62 3.54 -0.50
N TRP A 17 13.55 3.48 -1.46
CA TRP A 17 13.59 2.45 -2.49
C TRP A 17 13.85 1.05 -1.90
N LEU A 18 14.78 0.94 -0.95
CA LEU A 18 15.05 -0.32 -0.26
C LEU A 18 13.80 -0.83 0.48
N GLY A 19 13.13 0.06 1.22
CA GLY A 19 11.88 -0.28 1.91
C GLY A 19 10.78 -0.72 0.94
N PHE A 20 10.62 -0.02 -0.18
CA PHE A 20 9.65 -0.40 -1.22
C PHE A 20 9.98 -1.77 -1.84
N THR A 21 11.25 -2.03 -2.16
CA THR A 21 11.70 -3.31 -2.71
C THR A 21 11.49 -4.44 -1.71
N LEU A 22 11.76 -4.23 -0.42
CA LEU A 22 11.49 -5.23 0.62
C LEU A 22 10.00 -5.54 0.76
N LEU A 23 9.13 -4.54 0.68
CA LEU A 23 7.67 -4.75 0.71
C LEU A 23 7.19 -5.48 -0.54
N LEU A 24 7.77 -5.19 -1.70
CA LEU A 24 7.49 -5.90 -2.95
C LEU A 24 7.90 -7.38 -2.82
N LEU A 25 9.11 -7.65 -2.34
CA LEU A 25 9.57 -9.02 -2.10
C LEU A 25 8.71 -9.74 -1.07
N ALA A 26 8.34 -9.07 0.03
CA ALA A 26 7.45 -9.62 1.04
C ALA A 26 6.06 -9.96 0.44
N HIS A 27 5.52 -9.10 -0.43
CA HIS A 27 4.25 -9.37 -1.10
C HIS A 27 4.30 -10.67 -1.91
N PHE A 28 5.34 -10.89 -2.69
CA PHE A 28 5.45 -12.07 -3.55
C PHE A 28 5.94 -13.33 -2.82
N ALA A 29 6.75 -13.21 -1.77
CA ALA A 29 7.29 -14.34 -1.03
C ALA A 29 6.35 -14.81 0.10
N VAL A 30 5.72 -13.87 0.84
CA VAL A 30 4.93 -14.21 2.03
C VAL A 30 3.48 -14.50 1.70
N ARG A 31 2.91 -13.81 0.71
CA ARG A 31 1.51 -13.98 0.32
C ARG A 31 1.15 -15.44 -0.05
N PRO A 32 1.92 -16.17 -0.89
CA PRO A 32 1.60 -17.54 -1.23
C PRO A 32 1.77 -18.52 -0.07
N LEU A 33 2.59 -18.18 0.94
CA LEU A 33 2.79 -19.03 2.12
C LEU A 33 1.62 -18.95 3.11
N LEU A 34 0.88 -17.85 3.12
CA LEU A 34 -0.22 -17.64 4.07
C LEU A 34 -1.56 -18.19 3.58
N ASP A 35 -1.72 -18.51 2.31
CA ASP A 35 -2.91 -19.07 1.61
C ASP A 35 -4.27 -18.90 2.34
N THR A 36 -4.50 -17.68 2.85
CA THR A 36 -5.72 -17.34 3.59
C THR A 36 -6.63 -16.50 2.72
N ARG A 37 -7.94 -16.64 2.89
CA ARG A 37 -8.93 -15.81 2.18
C ARG A 37 -8.81 -14.31 2.52
N ALA A 38 -8.22 -13.98 3.68
CA ALA A 38 -7.92 -12.63 4.13
C ALA A 38 -6.41 -12.38 4.02
N ASN A 39 -5.95 -11.84 2.90
CA ASN A 39 -4.54 -11.62 2.63
C ASN A 39 -4.10 -10.19 2.98
N VAL A 40 -2.93 -10.07 3.63
CA VAL A 40 -2.24 -8.79 3.83
C VAL A 40 -1.67 -8.30 2.50
N ASP A 41 -1.90 -7.05 2.16
CA ASP A 41 -1.41 -6.44 0.94
C ASP A 41 -0.19 -5.54 1.22
N TYR A 42 0.99 -6.17 1.31
CA TYR A 42 2.26 -5.47 1.56
C TYR A 42 2.59 -4.45 0.47
N LEU A 43 2.24 -4.77 -0.78
CA LEU A 43 2.50 -3.87 -1.91
C LEU A 43 1.63 -2.61 -1.82
N LEU A 44 0.37 -2.75 -1.42
CA LEU A 44 -0.52 -1.62 -1.18
C LEU A 44 0.03 -0.69 -0.10
N ILE A 45 0.56 -1.24 0.99
CA ILE A 45 1.21 -0.45 2.05
C ILE A 45 2.36 0.37 1.46
N GLY A 46 3.22 -0.26 0.67
CA GLY A 46 4.33 0.42 0.00
C GLY A 46 3.88 1.53 -0.93
N VAL A 47 2.87 1.26 -1.76
CA VAL A 47 2.29 2.24 -2.70
C VAL A 47 1.66 3.42 -1.95
N LEU A 48 0.88 3.18 -0.90
CA LEU A 48 0.27 4.23 -0.08
C LEU A 48 1.33 5.12 0.58
N PHE A 49 2.38 4.53 1.16
CA PHE A 49 3.48 5.30 1.77
C PHE A 49 4.30 6.09 0.76
N ALA A 50 4.50 5.57 -0.43
CA ALA A 50 5.13 6.32 -1.52
C ALA A 50 4.22 7.46 -2.01
N ALA A 51 2.92 7.19 -2.15
CA ALA A 51 1.93 8.15 -2.65
C ALA A 51 1.81 9.39 -1.74
N VAL A 52 1.79 9.21 -0.42
CA VAL A 52 1.72 10.36 0.51
C VAL A 52 2.97 11.25 0.48
N ARG A 53 4.11 10.74 0.01
CA ARG A 53 5.37 11.49 -0.10
C ARG A 53 5.61 12.12 -1.46
N THR A 54 4.82 11.75 -2.45
CA THR A 54 5.01 12.17 -3.85
C THR A 54 3.88 13.06 -4.35
N ARG A 55 4.07 13.67 -5.52
CA ARG A 55 3.01 14.41 -6.22
C ARG A 55 2.02 13.43 -6.85
N PRO A 56 0.73 13.82 -7.04
CA PRO A 56 -0.30 12.89 -7.52
C PRO A 56 0.04 12.18 -8.84
N GLY A 57 0.65 12.88 -9.79
CA GLY A 57 1.07 12.28 -11.06
C GLY A 57 2.16 11.20 -10.87
N LEU A 58 3.16 11.47 -10.03
CA LEU A 58 4.21 10.49 -9.73
C LEU A 58 3.68 9.32 -8.90
N ALA A 59 2.77 9.59 -7.96
CA ALA A 59 2.08 8.54 -7.21
C ALA A 59 1.31 7.58 -8.14
N ALA A 60 0.61 8.14 -9.15
CA ALA A 60 -0.09 7.33 -10.16
C ALA A 60 0.88 6.44 -10.96
N VAL A 61 2.05 6.96 -11.35
CA VAL A 61 3.09 6.18 -12.04
C VAL A 61 3.63 5.06 -11.15
N ILE A 62 3.89 5.32 -9.87
CA ILE A 62 4.32 4.30 -8.92
C ILE A 62 3.23 3.22 -8.78
N GLY A 63 1.97 3.62 -8.67
CA GLY A 63 0.83 2.71 -8.64
C GLY A 63 0.73 1.86 -9.90
N LEU A 64 0.93 2.46 -11.07
CA LEU A 64 0.93 1.76 -12.35
C LEU A 64 2.02 0.67 -12.40
N LEU A 65 3.24 1.01 -12.05
CA LEU A 65 4.36 0.07 -12.04
C LEU A 65 4.12 -1.09 -11.05
N ALA A 66 3.64 -0.78 -9.85
CA ALA A 66 3.28 -1.79 -8.86
C ALA A 66 2.16 -2.71 -9.36
N GLY A 67 1.13 -2.14 -9.97
CA GLY A 67 0.01 -2.89 -10.54
C GLY A 67 0.43 -3.78 -11.71
N LEU A 68 1.28 -3.29 -12.61
CA LEU A 68 1.82 -4.10 -13.71
C LEU A 68 2.62 -5.31 -13.20
N CYS A 69 3.37 -5.17 -12.10
CA CYS A 69 4.05 -6.31 -11.50
C CYS A 69 3.06 -7.38 -11.01
N VAL A 70 1.92 -6.99 -10.46
CA VAL A 70 0.87 -7.92 -10.02
C VAL A 70 0.15 -8.54 -11.22
N ASP A 71 -0.22 -7.71 -12.20
CA ASP A 71 -0.94 -8.15 -13.40
C ASP A 71 -0.12 -9.14 -14.24
N ALA A 72 1.21 -8.98 -14.27
CA ALA A 72 2.11 -9.92 -14.94
C ALA A 72 2.04 -11.35 -14.35
N LEU A 73 1.66 -11.48 -13.08
CA LEU A 73 1.51 -12.78 -12.41
C LEU A 73 0.08 -13.36 -12.51
N VAL A 74 -0.90 -12.53 -12.88
CA VAL A 74 -2.31 -12.92 -12.99
C VAL A 74 -2.85 -12.55 -14.37
N PRO A 75 -2.43 -13.23 -15.44
CA PRO A 75 -2.79 -12.85 -16.81
C PRO A 75 -4.30 -12.81 -17.10
N MET A 76 -5.09 -13.60 -16.37
CA MET A 76 -6.56 -13.67 -16.53
C MET A 76 -7.27 -12.37 -16.13
N ALA A 77 -6.66 -11.55 -15.29
CA ALA A 77 -7.21 -10.27 -14.82
C ALA A 77 -6.27 -9.10 -15.16
N PHE A 78 -5.54 -9.21 -16.28
CA PHE A 78 -4.54 -8.22 -16.67
C PHE A 78 -5.14 -6.81 -16.80
N GLY A 79 -4.52 -5.84 -16.15
CA GLY A 79 -4.95 -4.45 -16.08
C GLY A 79 -5.81 -4.10 -14.86
N ALA A 80 -6.39 -5.08 -14.18
CA ALA A 80 -7.25 -4.84 -13.02
C ALA A 80 -6.47 -4.29 -11.82
N ALA A 81 -5.31 -4.87 -11.50
CA ALA A 81 -4.45 -4.40 -10.43
C ALA A 81 -3.81 -3.05 -10.80
N SER A 82 -3.34 -2.89 -12.03
CA SER A 82 -2.78 -1.63 -12.52
C SER A 82 -3.74 -0.47 -12.36
N LEU A 83 -4.99 -0.64 -12.77
CA LEU A 83 -6.02 0.37 -12.64
C LEU A 83 -6.31 0.68 -11.16
N ALA A 84 -6.49 -0.35 -10.34
CA ALA A 84 -6.78 -0.17 -8.92
C ALA A 84 -5.65 0.56 -8.19
N TYR A 85 -4.38 0.17 -8.40
CA TYR A 85 -3.23 0.84 -7.79
C TYR A 85 -3.04 2.28 -8.27
N VAL A 86 -3.26 2.58 -9.57
CA VAL A 86 -3.18 3.94 -10.10
C VAL A 86 -4.18 4.86 -9.40
N VAL A 87 -5.45 4.43 -9.32
CA VAL A 87 -6.52 5.22 -8.71
C VAL A 87 -6.25 5.43 -7.22
N VAL A 88 -5.92 4.35 -6.50
CA VAL A 88 -5.64 4.44 -5.06
C VAL A 88 -4.44 5.32 -4.78
N ALA A 89 -3.33 5.18 -5.51
CA ALA A 89 -2.13 5.99 -5.31
C ALA A 89 -2.39 7.47 -5.63
N PHE A 90 -3.12 7.76 -6.70
CA PHE A 90 -3.49 9.13 -7.05
C PHE A 90 -4.36 9.77 -5.98
N LEU A 91 -5.43 9.10 -5.52
CA LEU A 91 -6.32 9.58 -4.47
C LEU A 91 -5.56 9.75 -3.15
N ALA A 92 -4.75 8.77 -2.76
CA ALA A 92 -3.93 8.82 -1.56
C ALA A 92 -3.03 10.07 -1.54
N SER A 93 -2.37 10.38 -2.67
CA SER A 93 -1.53 11.57 -2.79
C SER A 93 -2.33 12.88 -2.73
N ARG A 94 -3.60 12.88 -3.17
CA ARG A 94 -4.49 14.05 -3.08
C ARG A 94 -4.98 14.31 -1.67
N VAL A 95 -5.32 13.25 -0.95
CA VAL A 95 -5.93 13.32 0.39
C VAL A 95 -4.89 13.39 1.51
N LYS A 96 -3.61 13.26 1.19
CA LYS A 96 -2.50 13.24 2.17
C LYS A 96 -2.53 14.40 3.19
N ALA A 97 -2.96 15.58 2.78
CA ALA A 97 -3.02 16.76 3.67
C ALA A 97 -3.97 16.56 4.87
N VAL A 98 -5.02 15.72 4.70
CA VAL A 98 -6.00 15.41 5.73
C VAL A 98 -5.47 14.36 6.72
N PHE A 99 -4.56 13.47 6.27
CA PHE A 99 -4.10 12.31 7.03
C PHE A 99 -2.71 12.50 7.66
N PHE A 100 -2.02 13.61 7.39
CA PHE A 100 -0.69 13.91 7.95
C PHE A 100 -0.73 14.48 9.38
N ALA A 101 -1.80 14.22 10.14
CA ALA A 101 -1.76 14.40 11.58
C ALA A 101 -0.98 13.24 12.23
N ASP A 102 -0.13 13.53 13.21
CA ASP A 102 0.78 12.59 13.92
C ASP A 102 0.07 11.41 14.64
N HIS A 103 -1.13 11.07 14.26
CA HIS A 103 -1.95 10.05 14.88
C HIS A 103 -1.88 8.71 14.13
N VAL A 104 -1.35 7.70 14.80
CA VAL A 104 -1.27 6.31 14.31
C VAL A 104 -2.65 5.78 13.87
N ALA A 105 -3.72 6.16 14.59
CA ALA A 105 -5.08 5.77 14.23
C ALA A 105 -5.53 6.30 12.86
N LEU A 106 -5.19 7.54 12.51
CA LEU A 106 -5.49 8.12 11.21
C LEU A 106 -4.75 7.41 10.08
N THR A 107 -3.51 6.99 10.33
CA THR A 107 -2.75 6.19 9.35
C THR A 107 -3.39 4.82 9.16
N GLY A 108 -3.83 4.16 10.23
CA GLY A 108 -4.58 2.90 10.13
C GLY A 108 -5.85 3.05 9.32
N LEU A 109 -6.66 4.07 9.61
CA LEU A 109 -7.88 4.37 8.85
C LEU A 109 -7.58 4.64 7.36
N PHE A 110 -6.52 5.38 7.07
CA PHE A 110 -6.09 5.65 5.70
C PHE A 110 -5.76 4.36 4.92
N VAL A 111 -5.05 3.42 5.56
CA VAL A 111 -4.73 2.13 4.94
C VAL A 111 -5.99 1.28 4.75
N VAL A 112 -6.91 1.27 5.72
CA VAL A 112 -8.21 0.57 5.60
C VAL A 112 -8.99 1.10 4.41
N VAL A 113 -9.17 2.41 4.32
CA VAL A 113 -9.90 3.04 3.21
C VAL A 113 -9.21 2.76 1.88
N GLY A 114 -7.89 2.89 1.81
CA GLY A 114 -7.12 2.58 0.61
C GLY A 114 -7.29 1.12 0.16
N LYS A 115 -7.30 0.16 1.11
CA LYS A 115 -7.50 -1.25 0.82
C LYS A 115 -8.92 -1.55 0.35
N VAL A 116 -9.93 -0.96 0.98
CA VAL A 116 -11.33 -1.14 0.56
C VAL A 116 -11.54 -0.60 -0.86
N VAL A 117 -11.04 0.60 -1.16
CA VAL A 117 -11.12 1.18 -2.52
C VAL A 117 -10.39 0.29 -3.53
N PHE A 118 -9.20 -0.20 -3.18
CA PHE A 118 -8.45 -1.13 -4.02
C PHE A 118 -9.26 -2.40 -4.31
N ASP A 119 -9.80 -3.05 -3.30
CA ASP A 119 -10.54 -4.30 -3.45
C ASP A 119 -11.80 -4.11 -4.30
N ILE A 120 -12.54 -3.03 -4.08
CA ILE A 120 -13.74 -2.69 -4.90
C ILE A 120 -13.35 -2.56 -6.37
N LEU A 121 -12.31 -1.77 -6.67
CA LEU A 121 -11.85 -1.55 -8.04
C LEU A 121 -11.33 -2.84 -8.66
N TYR A 122 -10.48 -3.57 -7.96
CA TYR A 122 -9.88 -4.81 -8.45
C TYR A 122 -10.94 -5.88 -8.74
N ILE A 123 -11.87 -6.11 -7.80
CA ILE A 123 -12.92 -7.13 -7.96
C ILE A 123 -13.89 -6.74 -9.09
N SER A 124 -14.23 -5.45 -9.20
CA SER A 124 -15.14 -4.96 -10.23
C SER A 124 -14.54 -5.08 -11.64
N THR A 125 -13.22 -4.92 -11.77
CA THR A 125 -12.53 -4.95 -13.07
C THR A 125 -12.01 -6.33 -13.45
N SER A 126 -11.66 -7.18 -12.48
CA SER A 126 -11.16 -8.54 -12.73
C SER A 126 -12.22 -9.50 -13.28
N GLY A 127 -13.52 -9.18 -13.07
CA GLY A 127 -14.64 -9.99 -13.61
C GLY A 127 -14.78 -11.40 -13.04
N GLY A 128 -13.93 -11.78 -12.06
CA GLY A 128 -13.86 -13.15 -11.54
C GLY A 128 -14.97 -13.54 -10.59
N LEU A 129 -15.58 -12.59 -9.88
CA LEU A 129 -16.60 -12.85 -8.88
C LEU A 129 -17.94 -12.23 -9.29
N ARG A 130 -19.03 -12.98 -9.14
CA ARG A 130 -20.39 -12.54 -9.44
C ARG A 130 -21.38 -13.01 -8.38
N GLY A 131 -22.50 -12.31 -8.24
CA GLY A 131 -23.61 -12.68 -7.35
C GLY A 131 -23.22 -12.73 -5.88
N THR A 132 -23.64 -13.77 -5.19
CA THR A 132 -23.43 -13.97 -3.74
C THR A 132 -21.94 -14.05 -3.35
N ALA A 133 -21.09 -14.61 -4.22
CA ALA A 133 -19.65 -14.71 -3.96
C ALA A 133 -18.98 -13.32 -3.91
N LEU A 134 -19.40 -12.40 -4.78
CA LEU A 134 -18.95 -11.00 -4.75
C LEU A 134 -19.38 -10.30 -3.47
N GLY A 135 -20.65 -10.48 -3.06
CA GLY A 135 -21.17 -9.92 -1.82
C GLY A 135 -20.41 -10.43 -0.59
N MET A 136 -20.18 -11.73 -0.50
CA MET A 136 -19.38 -12.34 0.58
C MET A 136 -17.95 -11.82 0.61
N GLN A 137 -17.32 -11.68 -0.54
CA GLN A 137 -15.96 -11.15 -0.63
C GLN A 137 -15.88 -9.71 -0.12
N LEU A 138 -16.77 -8.84 -0.60
CA LEU A 138 -16.75 -7.42 -0.23
C LEU A 138 -17.19 -7.15 1.21
N LEU A 139 -18.20 -7.88 1.72
CA LEU A 139 -18.76 -7.60 3.04
C LEU A 139 -18.01 -8.30 4.19
N LEU A 140 -17.44 -9.47 3.95
CA LEU A 140 -16.76 -10.24 5.01
C LEU A 140 -15.23 -10.20 4.87
N TRP A 141 -14.70 -10.53 3.69
CA TRP A 141 -13.26 -10.72 3.52
C TRP A 141 -12.51 -9.44 3.30
N THR A 142 -13.08 -8.45 2.58
CA THR A 142 -12.43 -7.16 2.38
C THR A 142 -12.20 -6.39 3.69
N PRO A 143 -13.18 -6.25 4.62
CA PRO A 143 -12.92 -5.59 5.90
C PRO A 143 -11.86 -6.29 6.75
N VAL A 144 -11.87 -7.62 6.79
CA VAL A 144 -10.86 -8.40 7.53
C VAL A 144 -9.48 -8.21 6.92
N SER A 145 -9.35 -8.32 5.61
CA SER A 145 -8.10 -8.07 4.88
C SER A 145 -7.60 -6.63 5.06
N ALA A 146 -8.51 -5.65 5.05
CA ALA A 146 -8.17 -4.25 5.27
C ALA A 146 -7.68 -3.99 6.71
N ALA A 147 -8.33 -4.60 7.71
CA ALA A 147 -7.91 -4.50 9.11
C ALA A 147 -6.53 -5.13 9.34
N LEU A 148 -6.28 -6.32 8.77
CA LEU A 148 -4.98 -6.98 8.84
C LEU A 148 -3.88 -6.16 8.14
N THR A 149 -4.18 -5.63 6.95
CA THR A 149 -3.25 -4.77 6.21
C THR A 149 -2.93 -3.49 6.98
N ALA A 150 -3.92 -2.87 7.62
CA ALA A 150 -3.72 -1.69 8.44
C ALA A 150 -2.90 -2.00 9.71
N LEU A 151 -3.14 -3.12 10.36
CA LEU A 151 -2.36 -3.56 11.52
C LEU A 151 -0.90 -3.74 11.16
N VAL A 152 -0.61 -4.43 10.06
CA VAL A 152 0.76 -4.59 9.56
C VAL A 152 1.38 -3.24 9.20
N ALA A 153 0.64 -2.35 8.55
CA ALA A 153 1.11 -1.00 8.23
C ALA A 153 1.48 -0.20 9.48
N ILE A 154 0.67 -0.28 10.54
CA ILE A 154 0.95 0.37 11.82
C ILE A 154 2.21 -0.21 12.47
N VAL A 155 2.35 -1.53 12.50
CA VAL A 155 3.55 -2.20 13.03
C VAL A 155 4.79 -1.78 12.27
N LEU A 156 4.74 -1.77 10.94
CA LEU A 156 5.86 -1.31 10.11
C LEU A 156 6.20 0.16 10.41
N LEU A 157 5.20 1.04 10.49
CA LEU A 157 5.43 2.45 10.82
C LEU A 157 6.07 2.62 12.19
N THR A 158 5.58 1.92 13.22
CA THR A 158 6.12 2.03 14.58
C THR A 158 7.54 1.49 14.66
N LEU A 159 7.83 0.39 13.98
CA LEU A 159 9.15 -0.23 13.95
C LEU A 159 10.18 0.64 13.20
N PHE A 160 9.76 1.27 12.09
CA PHE A 160 10.64 2.13 11.28
C PHE A 160 10.63 3.60 11.70
N ARG A 161 9.77 4.01 12.65
CA ARG A 161 9.70 5.39 13.17
C ARG A 161 11.04 5.93 13.68
N PRO A 162 11.87 5.16 14.44
CA PRO A 162 13.17 5.65 14.90
C PRO A 162 14.17 5.89 13.77
N LEU A 163 14.04 5.20 12.63
CA LEU A 163 14.92 5.38 11.46
C LEU A 163 14.58 6.64 10.65
N TYR A 164 13.39 7.23 10.85
CA TYR A 164 12.90 8.40 10.11
C TYR A 164 12.89 9.70 10.91
N ARG A 165 13.15 9.67 12.24
CA ARG A 165 13.40 10.87 13.04
C ARG A 165 14.90 11.16 13.00
N PRO A 166 15.37 12.20 12.27
CA PRO A 166 16.71 12.70 12.47
C PRO A 166 16.75 13.37 13.86
N GLY A 167 17.46 12.74 14.81
CA GLY A 167 17.89 13.31 16.09
C GLY A 167 16.91 14.23 16.82
N ALA A 168 16.26 13.73 17.88
CA ALA A 168 15.88 14.58 18.98
C ALA A 168 17.13 14.91 19.79
#